data_7fa539f109f16b94fcb8017b39e5ca58
#
_entry.id   7fa539f109f16b94fcb8017b39e5ca58
#
_cell.length_a   1.000
_cell.length_b   1.000
_cell.length_c   1.000
_cell.angle_alpha   90.00
_cell.angle_beta   90.00
_cell.angle_gamma   90.00
#
_symmetry.space_group_name_H-M   'P 1'
#
loop_
_entity.id
_entity.type
_entity.pdbx_description
1 polymer ?
#
loop_
_entity_poly.entity_id
_entity_poly.type
_entity_poly.pdbx_seq_one_letter_code
_entity_poly.pdbx_strand_id
1 'polypeptide(L)'
;MIIMIAGMAIVYKLVDWQIIHGEEYYENSQYKILLNKKIPAARGNIYDRNGVPIAVNRVGYNVNIVNARLDEQELNEMLLELYEIFERNGDNFNKSFTRYLTFEPFAFGSEARKSSEAFERWLAENKIEVKFKYITSNKGYNDNKSVSNDGENDVNEESGSDNTEEINNVNVIDFDDPKNVRAFFEAVKKRYKIDEKYTDEQTYKIMVMRYEIRNYSSYNPVLLAKDVSVETVAEIEERNHVFKGVSIDSEYIRVYKGADLASHVIGYVRGIDAETYNRLKNEGYGINDIIGKTGIEYSAEKELRGTPGYKKVEVDVRRNVNRIIEEVPAIPGYNVVLTLDMDLQRIAVETLKKRIEEIRTLGGPNNYQDASAGAVVAIDVNNGEILAMASHPGYD
;
A
#
# COMPACT_ATOMS: atom_id res chain seq x y z
N MET A 1 -68.33 6.77 -6.49
CA MET A 1 -67.99 5.38 -6.89
C MET A 1 -66.47 5.20 -7.15
N ILE A 2 -65.85 6.03 -7.99
CA ILE A 2 -64.41 5.90 -8.31
C ILE A 2 -63.49 6.03 -7.07
N ILE A 3 -63.76 6.96 -6.14
CA ILE A 3 -62.97 7.16 -4.91
C ILE A 3 -63.07 5.96 -3.96
N MET A 4 -64.25 5.31 -3.87
CA MET A 4 -64.39 4.09 -3.07
C MET A 4 -63.63 2.90 -3.65
N ILE A 5 -63.60 2.78 -4.98
CA ILE A 5 -62.84 1.71 -5.67
C ILE A 5 -61.34 1.93 -5.46
N ALA A 6 -60.86 3.19 -5.60
CA ALA A 6 -59.47 3.53 -5.33
C ALA A 6 -59.10 3.27 -3.85
N GLY A 7 -59.98 3.60 -2.90
CA GLY A 7 -59.78 3.30 -1.48
C GLY A 7 -59.67 1.79 -1.18
N MET A 8 -60.55 0.98 -1.79
CA MET A 8 -60.49 -0.48 -1.66
C MET A 8 -59.20 -1.06 -2.26
N ALA A 9 -58.72 -0.54 -3.38
CA ALA A 9 -57.47 -0.98 -3.99
C ALA A 9 -56.25 -0.69 -3.10
N ILE A 10 -56.25 0.47 -2.43
CA ILE A 10 -55.20 0.83 -1.48
C ILE A 10 -55.24 -0.09 -0.23
N VAL A 11 -56.45 -0.31 0.33
CA VAL A 11 -56.58 -1.22 1.49
C VAL A 11 -56.19 -2.64 1.11
N TYR A 12 -56.59 -3.14 -0.05
CA TYR A 12 -56.16 -4.44 -0.55
C TYR A 12 -54.65 -4.55 -0.66
N LYS A 13 -53.98 -3.54 -1.22
CA LYS A 13 -52.52 -3.51 -1.29
C LYS A 13 -51.85 -3.41 0.07
N LEU A 14 -52.39 -2.69 1.03
CA LEU A 14 -51.89 -2.63 2.40
C LEU A 14 -52.00 -4.00 3.12
N VAL A 15 -53.14 -4.69 2.94
CA VAL A 15 -53.36 -6.03 3.46
C VAL A 15 -52.39 -7.04 2.84
N ASP A 16 -52.17 -6.97 1.53
CA ASP A 16 -51.21 -7.76 0.79
C ASP A 16 -49.78 -7.59 1.34
N TRP A 17 -49.36 -6.32 1.50
CA TRP A 17 -48.00 -6.02 1.97
C TRP A 17 -47.79 -6.21 3.46
N GLN A 18 -48.78 -5.99 4.32
CA GLN A 18 -48.62 -6.04 5.76
C GLN A 18 -49.05 -7.37 6.39
N ILE A 19 -50.00 -8.08 5.78
CA ILE A 19 -50.56 -9.30 6.35
C ILE A 19 -50.12 -10.57 5.56
N ILE A 20 -50.28 -10.52 4.22
CA ILE A 20 -49.98 -11.73 3.42
C ILE A 20 -48.48 -11.88 3.20
N HIS A 21 -47.79 -10.81 2.87
CA HIS A 21 -46.34 -10.83 2.65
C HIS A 21 -45.57 -10.06 3.73
N GLY A 22 -46.24 -9.71 4.84
CA GLY A 22 -45.64 -8.89 5.91
C GLY A 22 -44.41 -9.54 6.53
N GLU A 23 -44.45 -10.85 6.72
CA GLU A 23 -43.33 -11.61 7.28
C GLU A 23 -42.14 -11.67 6.30
N GLU A 24 -42.40 -11.89 5.02
CA GLU A 24 -41.42 -11.86 3.94
C GLU A 24 -40.80 -10.46 3.77
N TYR A 25 -41.62 -9.40 3.78
CA TYR A 25 -41.12 -8.02 3.73
C TYR A 25 -40.43 -7.61 5.02
N TYR A 26 -40.86 -8.12 6.18
CA TYR A 26 -40.18 -7.90 7.44
C TYR A 26 -38.83 -8.61 7.47
N GLU A 27 -38.74 -9.87 7.05
CA GLU A 27 -37.48 -10.60 6.88
C GLU A 27 -36.58 -9.92 5.83
N ASN A 28 -37.12 -9.47 4.72
CA ASN A 28 -36.39 -8.72 3.70
C ASN A 28 -35.97 -7.31 4.16
N SER A 29 -36.74 -6.65 5.03
CA SER A 29 -36.36 -5.35 5.62
C SER A 29 -35.30 -5.51 6.72
N GLN A 30 -35.25 -6.67 7.33
CA GLN A 30 -34.16 -7.12 8.21
C GLN A 30 -33.04 -7.76 7.40
N TYR A 31 -32.81 -7.37 6.13
CA TYR A 31 -31.64 -7.85 5.39
C TYR A 31 -30.38 -7.54 6.23
N LYS A 32 -30.11 -8.48 7.10
CA LYS A 32 -28.92 -8.55 7.91
C LYS A 32 -27.79 -8.81 6.94
N ILE A 33 -27.00 -7.80 6.68
CA ILE A 33 -25.84 -7.98 5.82
C ILE A 33 -24.86 -8.84 6.62
N LEU A 34 -24.72 -10.09 6.19
CA LEU A 34 -23.72 -10.99 6.75
C LEU A 34 -22.39 -10.74 6.04
N LEU A 35 -21.41 -10.33 6.80
CA LEU A 35 -20.05 -10.17 6.31
C LEU A 35 -19.16 -11.27 6.85
N ASN A 36 -18.43 -11.91 5.96
CA ASN A 36 -17.36 -12.82 6.34
C ASN A 36 -16.05 -12.01 6.39
N LYS A 37 -15.55 -11.74 7.59
CA LYS A 37 -14.25 -11.11 7.80
C LYS A 37 -13.20 -12.21 7.98
N LYS A 38 -12.20 -12.28 7.10
CA LYS A 38 -11.07 -13.21 7.21
C LYS A 38 -10.23 -12.82 8.42
N ILE A 39 -9.87 -13.81 9.25
CA ILE A 39 -8.91 -13.66 10.34
C ILE A 39 -7.57 -14.23 9.83
N PRO A 40 -6.53 -13.40 9.64
CA PRO A 40 -5.26 -13.89 9.15
C PRO A 40 -4.62 -14.84 10.17
N ALA A 41 -4.02 -15.92 9.70
CA ALA A 41 -3.22 -16.80 10.54
C ALA A 41 -1.81 -16.19 10.75
N ALA A 42 -1.26 -16.36 11.94
CA ALA A 42 0.15 -16.10 12.17
C ALA A 42 0.98 -17.10 11.38
N ARG A 43 1.97 -16.61 10.62
CA ARG A 43 2.91 -17.46 9.89
C ARG A 43 3.83 -18.18 10.88
N GLY A 44 4.19 -19.43 10.64
CA GLY A 44 5.12 -20.19 11.47
C GLY A 44 6.47 -19.45 11.58
N ASN A 45 7.12 -19.56 12.72
CA ASN A 45 8.44 -18.97 12.93
C ASN A 45 9.55 -19.87 12.34
N ILE A 46 10.67 -19.25 11.97
CA ILE A 46 11.86 -19.97 11.51
C ILE A 46 12.94 -19.78 12.58
N TYR A 47 13.52 -20.89 13.01
CA TYR A 47 14.57 -20.94 14.01
C TYR A 47 15.82 -21.59 13.44
N ASP A 48 16.97 -21.28 14.01
CA ASP A 48 18.18 -22.05 13.81
C ASP A 48 18.13 -23.38 14.59
N ARG A 49 19.19 -24.19 14.48
CA ARG A 49 19.31 -25.49 15.20
C ARG A 49 19.32 -25.36 16.73
N ASN A 50 19.68 -24.20 17.26
CA ASN A 50 19.77 -23.90 18.68
C ASN A 50 18.50 -23.23 19.24
N GLY A 51 17.47 -23.02 18.39
CA GLY A 51 16.24 -22.34 18.75
C GLY A 51 16.33 -20.81 18.70
N VAL A 52 17.39 -20.26 18.11
CA VAL A 52 17.52 -18.82 17.89
C VAL A 52 16.53 -18.38 16.81
N PRO A 53 15.65 -17.38 17.07
CA PRO A 53 14.66 -16.96 16.10
C PRO A 53 15.31 -16.18 14.95
N ILE A 54 15.07 -16.63 13.71
CA ILE A 54 15.55 -16.01 12.48
C ILE A 54 14.44 -15.21 11.80
N ALA A 55 13.24 -15.80 11.68
CA ALA A 55 12.07 -15.09 11.17
C ALA A 55 10.88 -15.32 12.11
N VAL A 56 10.30 -14.21 12.57
CA VAL A 56 9.20 -14.20 13.54
C VAL A 56 8.10 -13.25 13.07
N ASN A 57 6.97 -13.26 13.77
CA ASN A 57 5.92 -12.28 13.51
C ASN A 57 5.83 -11.31 14.69
N ARG A 58 5.49 -10.06 14.37
CA ARG A 58 4.98 -9.09 15.34
C ARG A 58 3.59 -8.65 14.93
N VAL A 59 2.82 -8.19 15.88
CA VAL A 59 1.54 -7.54 15.57
C VAL A 59 1.81 -6.13 15.09
N GLY A 60 1.22 -5.76 13.97
CA GLY A 60 1.12 -4.41 13.47
C GLY A 60 -0.34 -3.97 13.42
N TYR A 61 -0.57 -2.68 13.38
CA TYR A 61 -1.91 -2.09 13.38
C TYR A 61 -2.10 -1.22 12.15
N ASN A 62 -3.21 -1.43 11.47
CA ASN A 62 -3.57 -0.68 10.27
C ASN A 62 -4.80 0.17 10.55
N VAL A 63 -4.75 1.44 10.17
CA VAL A 63 -5.89 2.36 10.29
C VAL A 63 -6.63 2.40 8.97
N ASN A 64 -7.89 2.00 9.01
CA ASN A 64 -8.81 1.99 7.88
C ASN A 64 -9.95 2.96 8.10
N ILE A 65 -10.54 3.46 7.01
CA ILE A 65 -11.72 4.31 7.06
C ILE A 65 -12.80 3.84 6.09
N VAL A 66 -14.05 3.89 6.53
CA VAL A 66 -15.24 3.70 5.69
C VAL A 66 -16.09 4.97 5.68
N ASN A 67 -16.94 5.11 4.66
CA ASN A 67 -17.85 6.24 4.57
C ASN A 67 -18.96 6.15 5.64
N ALA A 68 -18.79 6.89 6.74
CA ALA A 68 -19.76 7.02 7.82
C ALA A 68 -20.86 8.05 7.55
N ARG A 69 -20.92 8.64 6.33
CA ARG A 69 -21.89 9.66 5.91
C ARG A 69 -21.86 10.93 6.79
N LEU A 70 -20.67 11.33 7.17
CA LEU A 70 -20.43 12.61 7.87
C LEU A 70 -20.72 13.77 6.91
N ASP A 71 -21.07 14.93 7.47
CA ASP A 71 -21.05 16.15 6.68
C ASP A 71 -19.60 16.57 6.33
N GLU A 72 -19.46 17.50 5.38
CA GLU A 72 -18.14 17.85 4.83
C GLU A 72 -17.24 18.53 5.88
N GLN A 73 -17.81 19.28 6.81
CA GLN A 73 -17.05 19.99 7.84
C GLN A 73 -16.59 19.03 8.94
N GLU A 74 -17.50 18.18 9.43
CA GLU A 74 -17.20 17.13 10.41
C GLU A 74 -16.13 16.17 9.85
N LEU A 75 -16.24 15.80 8.56
CA LEU A 75 -15.24 14.95 7.90
C LEU A 75 -13.88 15.64 7.79
N ASN A 76 -13.84 16.91 7.38
CA ASN A 76 -12.59 17.65 7.24
C ASN A 76 -11.87 17.84 8.59
N GLU A 77 -12.63 18.12 9.65
CA GLU A 77 -12.10 18.26 11.01
C GLU A 77 -11.51 16.95 11.54
N MET A 78 -12.24 15.85 11.38
CA MET A 78 -11.79 14.51 11.74
C MET A 78 -10.53 14.10 10.98
N LEU A 79 -10.46 14.36 9.66
CA LEU A 79 -9.31 14.01 8.84
C LEU A 79 -8.06 14.84 9.16
N LEU A 80 -8.24 16.12 9.49
CA LEU A 80 -7.13 16.95 9.96
C LEU A 80 -6.54 16.39 11.25
N GLU A 81 -7.40 16.03 12.20
CA GLU A 81 -6.98 15.48 13.47
C GLU A 81 -6.26 14.13 13.30
N LEU A 82 -6.75 13.25 12.43
CA LEU A 82 -6.06 11.99 12.09
C LEU A 82 -4.67 12.25 11.48
N TYR A 83 -4.57 13.23 10.58
CA TYR A 83 -3.28 13.60 10.00
C TYR A 83 -2.30 14.04 11.09
N GLU A 84 -2.74 14.90 12.00
CA GLU A 84 -1.92 15.43 13.09
C GLU A 84 -1.49 14.35 14.08
N ILE A 85 -2.36 13.36 14.36
CA ILE A 85 -2.00 12.20 15.19
C ILE A 85 -0.89 11.39 14.51
N PHE A 86 -1.05 11.03 13.24
CA PHE A 86 -0.02 10.29 12.50
C PHE A 86 1.31 11.04 12.44
N GLU A 87 1.26 12.35 12.19
CA GLU A 87 2.47 13.17 12.10
C GLU A 87 3.17 13.29 13.45
N ARG A 88 2.43 13.54 14.53
CA ARG A 88 2.96 13.67 15.89
C ARG A 88 3.61 12.39 16.41
N ASN A 89 3.00 11.24 16.09
CA ASN A 89 3.50 9.94 16.53
C ASN A 89 4.54 9.34 15.57
N GLY A 90 4.85 10.04 14.47
CA GLY A 90 5.87 9.61 13.50
C GLY A 90 5.44 8.43 12.64
N ASP A 91 4.14 8.18 12.51
CA ASP A 91 3.61 7.08 11.73
C ASP A 91 3.69 7.34 10.23
N ASN A 92 3.95 6.27 9.48
CA ASN A 92 3.92 6.34 8.04
C ASN A 92 2.48 6.11 7.52
N PHE A 93 1.95 7.08 6.81
CA PHE A 93 0.60 7.02 6.24
C PHE A 93 0.57 7.46 4.78
N ASN A 94 -0.52 7.13 4.10
CA ASN A 94 -0.67 7.42 2.68
C ASN A 94 -0.77 8.93 2.43
N LYS A 95 0.12 9.44 1.57
CA LYS A 95 0.19 10.85 1.17
C LYS A 95 0.26 10.96 -0.36
N SER A 96 -0.56 10.18 -1.09
CA SER A 96 -0.48 10.13 -2.56
C SER A 96 -0.74 11.47 -3.26
N PHE A 97 -1.46 12.38 -2.59
CA PHE A 97 -1.72 13.73 -3.10
C PHE A 97 -0.44 14.56 -3.27
N THR A 98 0.62 14.28 -2.51
CA THR A 98 1.92 14.96 -2.63
C THR A 98 2.54 14.85 -4.02
N ARG A 99 2.12 13.86 -4.80
CA ARG A 99 2.53 13.70 -6.21
C ARG A 99 1.96 14.77 -7.13
N TYR A 100 0.88 15.45 -6.72
CA TYR A 100 0.23 16.51 -7.50
C TYR A 100 0.49 17.90 -6.94
N LEU A 101 0.60 18.02 -5.61
CA LEU A 101 0.88 19.26 -4.92
C LEU A 101 1.76 18.99 -3.70
N THR A 102 2.83 19.76 -3.52
CA THR A 102 3.64 19.80 -2.31
C THR A 102 3.39 21.11 -1.56
N PHE A 103 3.58 21.12 -0.25
CA PHE A 103 3.42 22.31 0.57
C PHE A 103 4.77 22.98 0.86
N GLU A 104 5.78 22.19 1.11
CA GLU A 104 7.16 22.67 1.33
C GLU A 104 8.13 21.91 0.40
N PRO A 105 8.56 22.53 -0.72
CA PRO A 105 8.14 23.84 -1.25
C PRO A 105 6.70 23.83 -1.78
N PHE A 106 6.02 24.99 -1.78
CA PHE A 106 4.68 25.13 -2.35
C PHE A 106 4.74 25.11 -3.87
N ALA A 107 4.56 23.93 -4.46
CA ALA A 107 4.77 23.67 -5.87
C ALA A 107 3.93 22.49 -6.38
N PHE A 108 3.76 22.41 -7.70
CA PHE A 108 3.24 21.19 -8.31
C PHE A 108 4.16 19.99 -8.07
N GLY A 109 3.56 18.86 -7.73
CA GLY A 109 4.27 17.61 -7.54
C GLY A 109 4.68 16.93 -8.85
N SER A 110 5.45 15.86 -8.75
CA SER A 110 6.06 15.16 -9.88
C SER A 110 5.05 14.61 -10.90
N GLU A 111 3.90 14.12 -10.46
CA GLU A 111 2.88 13.58 -11.37
C GLU A 111 2.17 14.69 -12.17
N ALA A 112 1.90 15.83 -11.53
CA ALA A 112 1.31 16.99 -12.23
C ALA A 112 2.20 17.51 -13.35
N ARG A 113 3.53 17.50 -13.13
CA ARG A 113 4.53 18.02 -14.06
C ARG A 113 4.86 17.11 -15.24
N LYS A 114 4.39 15.85 -15.25
CA LYS A 114 4.70 14.90 -16.33
C LYS A 114 4.12 15.31 -17.68
N SER A 115 2.88 15.78 -17.69
CA SER A 115 2.18 16.20 -18.91
C SER A 115 0.97 17.06 -18.56
N SER A 116 0.82 18.21 -19.22
CA SER A 116 -0.37 19.06 -19.06
C SER A 116 -1.66 18.31 -19.39
N GLU A 117 -1.67 17.54 -20.49
CA GLU A 117 -2.85 16.77 -20.91
C GLU A 117 -3.22 15.66 -19.91
N ALA A 118 -2.21 14.97 -19.35
CA ALA A 118 -2.45 13.94 -18.33
C ALA A 118 -2.97 14.56 -17.02
N PHE A 119 -2.44 15.73 -16.65
CA PHE A 119 -2.88 16.44 -15.46
C PHE A 119 -4.29 17.01 -15.62
N GLU A 120 -4.64 17.60 -16.77
CA GLU A 120 -6.00 18.05 -17.06
C GLU A 120 -7.02 16.92 -17.05
N ARG A 121 -6.66 15.75 -17.59
CA ARG A 121 -7.50 14.54 -17.49
C ARG A 121 -7.73 14.13 -16.05
N TRP A 122 -6.67 14.10 -15.26
CA TRP A 122 -6.75 13.80 -13.83
C TRP A 122 -7.62 14.82 -13.08
N LEU A 123 -7.54 16.12 -13.39
CA LEU A 123 -8.41 17.16 -12.83
C LEU A 123 -9.87 16.89 -13.14
N ALA A 124 -10.19 16.54 -14.39
CA ALA A 124 -11.54 16.21 -14.82
C ALA A 124 -12.09 14.97 -14.08
N GLU A 125 -11.30 13.91 -13.97
CA GLU A 125 -11.66 12.69 -13.23
C GLU A 125 -11.96 12.97 -11.75
N ASN A 126 -11.19 13.88 -11.13
CA ASN A 126 -11.39 14.28 -9.74
C ASN A 126 -12.39 15.43 -9.56
N LYS A 127 -13.00 15.92 -10.65
CA LYS A 127 -13.98 17.01 -10.66
C LYS A 127 -13.43 18.31 -10.05
N ILE A 128 -12.20 18.65 -10.41
CA ILE A 128 -11.51 19.86 -9.98
C ILE A 128 -11.52 20.84 -11.15
N GLU A 129 -12.21 21.97 -10.99
CA GLU A 129 -12.31 23.01 -11.99
C GLU A 129 -11.31 24.12 -11.66
N VAL A 130 -10.33 24.32 -12.54
CA VAL A 130 -9.28 25.33 -12.39
C VAL A 130 -8.95 25.97 -13.73
N LYS A 131 -8.58 27.25 -13.71
CA LYS A 131 -8.08 27.97 -14.88
C LYS A 131 -6.60 28.27 -14.70
N PHE A 132 -5.78 27.72 -15.59
CA PHE A 132 -4.35 27.94 -15.59
C PHE A 132 -3.93 29.00 -16.62
N LYS A 133 -2.76 29.55 -16.38
CA LYS A 133 -2.01 30.28 -17.38
C LYS A 133 -1.15 29.27 -18.15
N TYR A 134 -1.23 29.34 -19.47
CA TYR A 134 -0.50 28.48 -20.37
C TYR A 134 0.69 29.21 -20.97
N ILE A 135 1.74 28.46 -21.27
CA ILE A 135 2.88 28.91 -22.09
C ILE A 135 2.88 28.13 -23.40
N THR A 136 3.38 28.77 -24.46
CA THR A 136 3.52 28.11 -25.76
C THR A 136 4.82 27.30 -25.76
N SER A 137 4.75 25.99 -25.91
CA SER A 137 5.91 25.13 -26.05
C SER A 137 6.05 24.65 -27.49
N ASN A 138 7.23 24.78 -28.06
CA ASN A 138 7.55 24.19 -29.34
C ASN A 138 7.74 22.68 -29.16
N LYS A 139 6.95 21.88 -29.83
CA LYS A 139 7.12 20.40 -29.82
C LYS A 139 8.42 20.06 -30.57
N GLY A 140 9.54 20.03 -29.85
CA GLY A 140 10.87 19.74 -30.39
C GLY A 140 11.87 19.27 -29.33
N TYR A 141 11.43 18.95 -28.11
CA TYR A 141 12.32 18.41 -27.07
C TYR A 141 12.02 16.94 -26.82
N ASN A 142 12.81 16.07 -27.46
CA ASN A 142 12.84 14.65 -27.15
C ASN A 142 13.42 14.45 -25.75
N ASP A 143 12.59 14.07 -24.77
CA ASP A 143 13.02 13.51 -23.48
C ASP A 143 13.55 12.09 -23.70
N ASN A 144 14.72 11.96 -24.32
CA ASN A 144 15.53 10.74 -24.29
C ASN A 144 16.99 11.11 -24.57
N LYS A 145 17.69 11.62 -23.55
CA LYS A 145 19.15 11.53 -23.50
C LYS A 145 19.57 10.82 -22.23
N SER A 146 19.58 9.49 -22.32
CA SER A 146 20.55 8.70 -21.56
C SER A 146 21.93 9.03 -22.10
N VAL A 147 22.77 9.52 -21.21
CA VAL A 147 24.18 9.79 -21.46
C VAL A 147 24.88 8.45 -21.75
N SER A 148 25.32 8.27 -22.98
CA SER A 148 26.46 7.41 -23.29
C SER A 148 27.46 8.24 -24.07
N ASN A 149 28.58 8.56 -23.43
CA ASN A 149 29.81 8.96 -24.09
C ASN A 149 30.31 7.79 -24.90
N ASP A 150 30.52 7.97 -26.17
CA ASP A 150 31.74 7.56 -26.85
C ASP A 150 31.77 8.21 -28.24
N GLY A 151 32.95 8.72 -28.57
CA GLY A 151 33.20 9.58 -29.72
C GLY A 151 33.35 8.81 -31.02
N GLU A 152 33.20 9.47 -32.07
CA GLU A 152 34.18 9.68 -33.18
C GLU A 152 33.50 10.23 -34.42
N ASN A 153 34.23 11.11 -35.08
CA ASN A 153 33.93 11.88 -36.28
C ASN A 153 33.50 11.01 -37.50
N ASP A 154 32.57 11.52 -38.29
CA ASP A 154 32.88 11.74 -39.70
C ASP A 154 31.90 12.70 -40.38
N VAL A 155 32.48 13.56 -41.18
CA VAL A 155 31.89 14.59 -42.02
C VAL A 155 31.35 13.92 -43.30
N ASN A 156 30.12 14.25 -43.73
CA ASN A 156 29.82 14.46 -45.15
C ASN A 156 28.51 15.23 -45.36
N GLU A 157 28.60 16.09 -46.35
CA GLU A 157 27.64 17.10 -46.77
C GLU A 157 26.47 16.55 -47.62
N GLU A 158 25.45 17.43 -47.70
CA GLU A 158 24.49 17.64 -48.79
C GLU A 158 23.33 16.63 -49.00
N SER A 159 22.13 17.09 -48.68
CA SER A 159 21.16 17.52 -49.72
C SER A 159 19.89 18.08 -49.09
N GLY A 160 19.52 19.25 -49.56
CA GLY A 160 18.32 19.97 -49.12
C GLY A 160 17.02 19.24 -49.51
N SER A 161 16.14 19.16 -48.57
CA SER A 161 14.71 19.11 -48.84
C SER A 161 14.04 20.06 -47.85
N ASP A 162 13.43 21.07 -48.40
CA ASP A 162 12.58 22.06 -47.74
C ASP A 162 11.35 21.37 -47.17
N ASN A 163 11.49 20.81 -45.96
CA ASN A 163 10.37 20.39 -45.15
C ASN A 163 10.14 21.49 -44.12
N THR A 164 9.26 22.41 -44.44
CA THR A 164 8.59 23.24 -43.46
C THR A 164 7.83 22.32 -42.53
N GLU A 165 8.50 21.84 -41.45
CA GLU A 165 7.85 21.26 -40.32
C GLU A 165 6.89 22.30 -39.75
N GLU A 166 5.61 22.08 -39.87
CA GLU A 166 4.58 22.82 -39.12
C GLU A 166 4.94 22.68 -37.64
N ILE A 167 5.46 23.75 -37.06
CA ILE A 167 5.74 23.86 -35.64
C ILE A 167 4.38 23.89 -34.95
N ASN A 168 3.90 22.73 -34.55
CA ASN A 168 2.68 22.62 -33.76
C ASN A 168 2.98 23.18 -32.36
N ASN A 169 2.68 24.48 -32.20
CA ASN A 169 2.71 25.15 -30.91
C ASN A 169 1.63 24.52 -29.99
N VAL A 170 2.04 23.82 -28.96
CA VAL A 170 1.15 23.26 -27.96
C VAL A 170 1.14 24.16 -26.73
N ASN A 171 -0.05 24.59 -26.31
CA ASN A 171 -0.21 25.30 -25.05
C ASN A 171 -0.05 24.31 -23.90
N VAL A 172 0.91 24.54 -23.03
CA VAL A 172 1.18 23.73 -21.85
C VAL A 172 1.00 24.57 -20.59
N ILE A 173 0.58 23.93 -19.50
CA ILE A 173 0.43 24.59 -18.20
C ILE A 173 1.81 25.05 -17.73
N ASP A 174 1.92 26.31 -17.32
CA ASP A 174 3.12 26.81 -16.66
C ASP A 174 3.15 26.31 -15.20
N PHE A 175 3.82 25.18 -14.98
CA PHE A 175 3.93 24.55 -13.66
C PHE A 175 4.86 25.30 -12.70
N ASP A 176 5.62 26.26 -13.18
CA ASP A 176 6.53 27.08 -12.37
C ASP A 176 5.92 28.44 -11.98
N ASP A 177 4.76 28.82 -12.56
CA ASP A 177 4.05 30.04 -12.16
C ASP A 177 3.35 29.83 -10.79
N PRO A 178 3.76 30.56 -9.72
CA PRO A 178 3.14 30.45 -8.39
C PRO A 178 1.63 30.72 -8.40
N LYS A 179 1.13 31.48 -9.38
CA LYS A 179 -0.30 31.76 -9.53
C LYS A 179 -1.06 30.51 -9.96
N ASN A 180 -0.48 29.67 -10.81
CA ASN A 180 -1.07 28.40 -11.19
C ASN A 180 -1.11 27.41 -10.03
N VAL A 181 -0.03 27.36 -9.22
CA VAL A 181 0.01 26.55 -7.99
C VAL A 181 -1.10 26.97 -7.03
N ARG A 182 -1.25 28.30 -6.80
CA ARG A 182 -2.29 28.84 -5.92
C ARG A 182 -3.68 28.60 -6.48
N ALA A 183 -3.89 28.77 -7.78
CA ALA A 183 -5.17 28.50 -8.43
C ALA A 183 -5.59 27.04 -8.27
N PHE A 184 -4.66 26.12 -8.40
CA PHE A 184 -4.90 24.68 -8.15
C PHE A 184 -5.25 24.41 -6.70
N PHE A 185 -4.50 24.96 -5.75
CA PHE A 185 -4.79 24.85 -4.32
C PHE A 185 -6.21 25.32 -3.98
N GLU A 186 -6.61 26.52 -4.44
CA GLU A 186 -7.94 27.06 -4.19
C GLU A 186 -9.05 26.20 -4.85
N ALA A 187 -8.79 25.66 -6.04
CA ALA A 187 -9.74 24.78 -6.70
C ALA A 187 -9.96 23.47 -5.93
N VAL A 188 -8.90 22.88 -5.37
CA VAL A 188 -8.99 21.68 -4.52
C VAL A 188 -9.67 22.00 -3.19
N LYS A 189 -9.36 23.16 -2.56
CA LYS A 189 -10.02 23.66 -1.36
C LYS A 189 -11.53 23.75 -1.57
N LYS A 190 -11.95 24.36 -2.67
CA LYS A 190 -13.35 24.48 -3.07
C LYS A 190 -13.98 23.11 -3.33
N ARG A 191 -13.29 22.21 -4.05
CA ARG A 191 -13.76 20.85 -4.35
C ARG A 191 -14.11 20.06 -3.10
N TYR A 192 -13.27 20.15 -2.06
CA TYR A 192 -13.46 19.45 -0.79
C TYR A 192 -14.23 20.28 0.25
N LYS A 193 -14.75 21.46 -0.13
CA LYS A 193 -15.51 22.37 0.73
C LYS A 193 -14.80 22.64 2.06
N ILE A 194 -13.50 22.91 1.99
CA ILE A 194 -12.69 23.21 3.18
C ILE A 194 -12.95 24.65 3.59
N ASP A 195 -13.30 24.84 4.87
CA ASP A 195 -13.65 26.13 5.45
C ASP A 195 -12.46 27.11 5.44
N GLU A 196 -12.78 28.40 5.37
CA GLU A 196 -11.79 29.49 5.44
C GLU A 196 -11.13 29.62 6.83
N LYS A 197 -11.69 28.99 7.87
CA LYS A 197 -11.12 28.97 9.22
C LYS A 197 -9.76 28.28 9.30
N TYR A 198 -9.45 27.38 8.34
CA TYR A 198 -8.21 26.62 8.34
C TYR A 198 -7.07 27.42 7.67
N THR A 199 -5.88 27.30 8.25
CA THR A 199 -4.66 27.82 7.63
C THR A 199 -4.36 27.09 6.32
N ASP A 200 -3.47 27.63 5.47
CA ASP A 200 -3.06 26.96 4.24
C ASP A 200 -2.42 25.59 4.52
N GLU A 201 -1.64 25.46 5.58
CA GLU A 201 -1.05 24.19 6.03
C GLU A 201 -2.13 23.17 6.44
N GLN A 202 -3.07 23.57 7.28
CA GLN A 202 -4.19 22.71 7.69
C GLN A 202 -5.05 22.32 6.48
N THR A 203 -5.31 23.27 5.59
CA THR A 203 -6.02 23.04 4.33
C THR A 203 -5.31 21.97 3.49
N TYR A 204 -3.98 22.08 3.36
CA TYR A 204 -3.18 21.09 2.64
C TYR A 204 -3.23 19.70 3.31
N LYS A 205 -3.11 19.61 4.63
CA LYS A 205 -3.25 18.35 5.39
C LYS A 205 -4.61 17.69 5.13
N ILE A 206 -5.67 18.47 5.16
CA ILE A 206 -7.03 17.98 4.82
C ILE A 206 -7.07 17.48 3.36
N MET A 207 -6.51 18.22 2.39
CA MET A 207 -6.48 17.81 1.00
C MET A 207 -5.79 16.46 0.80
N VAL A 208 -4.66 16.24 1.47
CA VAL A 208 -3.93 14.96 1.45
C VAL A 208 -4.85 13.84 1.88
N MET A 209 -5.50 13.96 3.03
CA MET A 209 -6.38 12.91 3.56
C MET A 209 -7.65 12.72 2.71
N ARG A 210 -8.25 13.81 2.22
CA ARG A 210 -9.43 13.76 1.33
C ARG A 210 -9.11 13.04 0.02
N TYR A 211 -7.91 13.19 -0.49
CA TYR A 211 -7.50 12.50 -1.70
C TYR A 211 -7.35 10.99 -1.49
N GLU A 212 -6.83 10.56 -0.35
CA GLU A 212 -6.73 9.13 -0.04
C GLU A 212 -8.12 8.47 0.01
N ILE A 213 -9.11 9.16 0.57
CA ILE A 213 -10.46 8.62 0.73
C ILE A 213 -11.41 8.93 -0.44
N ARG A 214 -10.92 9.47 -1.57
CA ARG A 214 -11.77 9.88 -2.69
C ARG A 214 -12.69 8.79 -3.25
N ASN A 215 -12.26 7.53 -3.12
CA ASN A 215 -12.99 6.35 -3.60
C ASN A 215 -13.53 5.49 -2.44
N TYR A 216 -13.55 6.02 -1.21
CA TYR A 216 -14.08 5.26 -0.08
C TYR A 216 -15.59 5.05 -0.21
N SER A 217 -16.06 3.95 0.30
CA SER A 217 -17.48 3.62 0.32
C SER A 217 -17.86 3.06 1.69
N SER A 218 -19.14 2.94 1.94
CA SER A 218 -19.62 2.23 3.14
C SER A 218 -19.31 0.72 3.07
N TYR A 219 -18.86 0.23 1.91
CA TYR A 219 -18.66 -1.20 1.67
C TYR A 219 -17.19 -1.61 1.59
N ASN A 220 -16.31 -0.74 1.16
CA ASN A 220 -14.90 -1.02 1.03
C ASN A 220 -14.10 -0.04 1.89
N PRO A 221 -13.48 -0.51 2.98
CA PRO A 221 -12.58 0.32 3.76
C PRO A 221 -11.37 0.73 2.93
N VAL A 222 -10.89 1.94 3.16
CA VAL A 222 -9.64 2.46 2.60
C VAL A 222 -8.58 2.46 3.68
N LEU A 223 -7.43 1.90 3.37
CA LEU A 223 -6.26 1.91 4.24
C LEU A 223 -5.63 3.31 4.24
N LEU A 224 -5.63 3.97 5.40
CA LEU A 224 -5.00 5.29 5.59
C LEU A 224 -3.54 5.16 6.01
N ALA A 225 -3.28 4.32 7.00
CA ALA A 225 -1.96 4.10 7.55
C ALA A 225 -1.74 2.62 7.87
N LYS A 226 -0.53 2.15 7.61
CA LYS A 226 -0.11 0.78 7.87
C LYS A 226 0.95 0.76 8.95
N ASP A 227 0.83 -0.23 9.86
CA ASP A 227 1.80 -0.47 10.92
C ASP A 227 2.03 0.76 11.81
N VAL A 228 0.91 1.35 12.27
CA VAL A 228 0.96 2.51 13.14
C VAL A 228 1.42 2.15 14.56
N SER A 229 1.92 3.15 15.27
CA SER A 229 2.37 3.04 16.67
C SER A 229 1.21 2.69 17.63
N VAL A 230 1.56 2.13 18.78
CA VAL A 230 0.58 1.80 19.83
C VAL A 230 -0.03 3.09 20.40
N GLU A 231 0.70 4.18 20.41
CA GLU A 231 0.27 5.51 20.80
C GLU A 231 -0.87 6.00 19.91
N THR A 232 -0.73 5.87 18.60
CA THR A 232 -1.79 6.20 17.63
C THR A 232 -3.02 5.31 17.80
N VAL A 233 -2.82 4.01 18.04
CA VAL A 233 -3.93 3.10 18.34
C VAL A 233 -4.68 3.57 19.58
N ALA A 234 -3.97 3.88 20.67
CA ALA A 234 -4.58 4.32 21.92
C ALA A 234 -5.37 5.63 21.75
N GLU A 235 -4.81 6.62 21.06
CA GLU A 235 -5.48 7.91 20.84
C GLU A 235 -6.76 7.77 20.00
N ILE A 236 -6.73 6.93 18.95
CA ILE A 236 -7.91 6.71 18.10
C ILE A 236 -8.99 5.94 18.86
N GLU A 237 -8.62 4.88 19.59
CA GLU A 237 -9.58 4.04 20.33
C GLU A 237 -10.20 4.80 21.52
N GLU A 238 -9.43 5.60 22.26
CA GLU A 238 -9.94 6.44 23.36
C GLU A 238 -10.99 7.42 22.85
N ARG A 239 -10.83 7.91 21.63
CA ARG A 239 -11.67 8.93 21.02
C ARG A 239 -12.48 8.41 19.83
N ASN A 240 -12.83 7.14 19.82
CA ASN A 240 -13.55 6.50 18.71
C ASN A 240 -14.88 7.17 18.35
N HIS A 241 -15.51 7.87 19.31
CA HIS A 241 -16.73 8.66 19.09
C HIS A 241 -16.50 9.86 18.16
N VAL A 242 -15.28 10.39 18.10
CA VAL A 242 -14.84 11.45 17.15
C VAL A 242 -14.50 10.83 15.80
N PHE A 243 -13.78 9.72 15.79
CA PHE A 243 -13.27 9.06 14.58
C PHE A 243 -14.29 8.11 13.95
N LYS A 244 -15.48 8.63 13.64
CA LYS A 244 -16.58 7.84 13.06
C LYS A 244 -16.19 7.22 11.70
N GLY A 245 -16.36 5.92 11.60
CA GLY A 245 -15.99 5.17 10.40
C GLY A 245 -14.51 4.80 10.31
N VAL A 246 -13.68 5.24 11.25
CA VAL A 246 -12.31 4.78 11.39
C VAL A 246 -12.30 3.47 12.16
N SER A 247 -11.49 2.52 11.73
CA SER A 247 -11.30 1.22 12.39
C SER A 247 -9.83 0.83 12.39
N ILE A 248 -9.43 0.12 13.43
CA ILE A 248 -8.09 -0.42 13.57
C ILE A 248 -8.15 -1.93 13.36
N ASP A 249 -7.40 -2.42 12.39
CA ASP A 249 -7.24 -3.83 12.12
C ASP A 249 -5.80 -4.26 12.46
N SER A 250 -5.67 -5.38 13.19
CA SER A 250 -4.36 -5.96 13.46
C SER A 250 -3.96 -6.91 12.32
N GLU A 251 -2.68 -6.89 11.95
CA GLU A 251 -2.09 -7.87 11.04
C GLU A 251 -0.76 -8.41 11.60
N TYR A 252 -0.33 -9.56 11.09
CA TYR A 252 0.98 -10.10 11.42
C TYR A 252 2.01 -9.61 10.42
N ILE A 253 3.05 -8.92 10.92
CA ILE A 253 4.16 -8.42 10.14
C ILE A 253 5.35 -9.35 10.34
N ARG A 254 5.91 -9.84 9.23
CA ARG A 254 7.08 -10.70 9.24
C ARG A 254 8.33 -9.88 9.57
N VAL A 255 9.10 -10.33 10.55
CA VAL A 255 10.35 -9.71 10.98
C VAL A 255 11.46 -10.71 10.86
N TYR A 256 12.53 -10.33 10.17
CA TYR A 256 13.73 -11.14 9.96
C TYR A 256 14.84 -10.65 10.88
N LYS A 257 15.22 -11.51 11.85
CA LYS A 257 16.32 -11.23 12.78
C LYS A 257 17.60 -11.80 12.18
N GLY A 258 18.57 -10.93 11.86
CA GLY A 258 19.80 -11.36 11.19
C GLY A 258 19.59 -11.69 9.70
N ALA A 259 18.70 -10.93 9.03
CA ALA A 259 18.43 -11.06 7.61
C ALA A 259 19.70 -10.92 6.75
N ASP A 260 20.60 -10.03 7.15
CA ASP A 260 21.90 -9.78 6.55
C ASP A 260 22.84 -11.00 6.55
N LEU A 261 22.63 -11.94 7.49
CA LEU A 261 23.49 -13.13 7.64
C LEU A 261 23.07 -14.27 6.71
N ALA A 262 21.78 -14.46 6.46
CA ALA A 262 21.27 -15.64 5.78
C ALA A 262 20.14 -15.34 4.76
N SER A 263 20.11 -14.14 4.18
CA SER A 263 19.04 -13.68 3.29
C SER A 263 18.74 -14.63 2.13
N HIS A 264 19.78 -15.20 1.48
CA HIS A 264 19.54 -16.12 0.34
C HIS A 264 18.98 -17.48 0.78
N VAL A 265 19.24 -17.89 2.05
CA VAL A 265 18.69 -19.15 2.58
C VAL A 265 17.26 -18.95 3.03
N ILE A 266 17.02 -17.90 3.81
CA ILE A 266 15.71 -17.64 4.41
C ILE A 266 14.72 -17.17 3.36
N GLY A 267 15.14 -16.28 2.46
CA GLY A 267 14.27 -15.61 1.50
C GLY A 267 13.40 -14.56 2.16
N TYR A 268 12.30 -14.23 1.49
CA TYR A 268 11.37 -13.18 1.95
C TYR A 268 9.93 -13.49 1.56
N VAL A 269 9.01 -12.81 2.25
CA VAL A 269 7.58 -12.84 1.93
C VAL A 269 7.14 -11.56 1.20
N ARG A 270 6.17 -11.69 0.30
CA ARG A 270 5.56 -10.56 -0.40
C ARG A 270 4.11 -10.87 -0.75
N GLY A 271 3.33 -9.83 -1.04
CA GLY A 271 1.99 -9.99 -1.59
C GLY A 271 1.96 -10.88 -2.82
N ILE A 272 0.92 -11.70 -2.94
CA ILE A 272 0.73 -12.58 -4.09
C ILE A 272 0.55 -11.74 -5.36
N ASP A 273 1.24 -12.12 -6.44
CA ASP A 273 1.03 -11.52 -7.76
C ASP A 273 -0.12 -12.21 -8.51
N ALA A 274 -0.62 -11.57 -9.56
CA ALA A 274 -1.79 -12.05 -10.31
C ALA A 274 -1.58 -13.44 -10.92
N GLU A 275 -0.38 -13.76 -11.40
CA GLU A 275 -0.05 -15.06 -12.00
C GLU A 275 -0.07 -16.14 -10.92
N THR A 276 0.63 -15.93 -9.81
CA THR A 276 0.67 -16.83 -8.67
C THR A 276 -0.72 -17.02 -8.05
N TYR A 277 -1.52 -15.93 -7.94
CA TYR A 277 -2.89 -16.02 -7.48
C TYR A 277 -3.76 -16.93 -8.37
N ASN A 278 -3.68 -16.75 -9.70
CA ASN A 278 -4.44 -17.59 -10.63
C ASN A 278 -4.10 -19.08 -10.51
N ARG A 279 -2.86 -19.40 -10.18
CA ARG A 279 -2.40 -20.77 -9.95
C ARG A 279 -2.90 -21.34 -8.61
N LEU A 280 -2.89 -20.52 -7.53
CA LEU A 280 -3.10 -20.98 -6.15
C LEU A 280 -4.50 -20.67 -5.59
N LYS A 281 -5.37 -19.95 -6.29
CA LYS A 281 -6.72 -19.59 -5.81
C LYS A 281 -7.56 -20.77 -5.38
N ASN A 282 -7.42 -21.94 -6.05
CA ASN A 282 -8.12 -23.17 -5.70
C ASN A 282 -7.54 -23.87 -4.45
N GLU A 283 -6.35 -23.44 -4.00
CA GLU A 283 -5.70 -23.90 -2.76
C GLU A 283 -6.02 -22.97 -1.57
N GLY A 284 -7.01 -22.10 -1.72
CA GLY A 284 -7.49 -21.19 -0.67
C GLY A 284 -6.62 -19.93 -0.48
N TYR A 285 -5.86 -19.51 -1.51
CA TYR A 285 -5.17 -18.22 -1.48
C TYR A 285 -6.08 -17.09 -1.92
N GLY A 286 -6.02 -15.98 -1.18
CA GLY A 286 -6.70 -14.73 -1.51
C GLY A 286 -5.78 -13.78 -2.29
N ILE A 287 -6.39 -12.83 -3.01
CA ILE A 287 -5.66 -11.85 -3.83
C ILE A 287 -4.72 -10.92 -3.01
N ASN A 288 -4.98 -10.79 -1.71
CA ASN A 288 -4.20 -9.95 -0.80
C ASN A 288 -3.31 -10.79 0.15
N ASP A 289 -3.20 -12.10 -0.08
CA ASP A 289 -2.39 -12.95 0.80
C ASP A 289 -0.90 -12.67 0.58
N ILE A 290 -0.14 -12.87 1.66
CA ILE A 290 1.32 -12.79 1.65
C ILE A 290 1.85 -14.22 1.48
N ILE A 291 2.81 -14.40 0.58
CA ILE A 291 3.43 -15.68 0.29
C ILE A 291 4.97 -15.58 0.32
N GLY A 292 5.63 -16.69 0.59
CA GLY A 292 7.08 -16.82 0.41
C GLY A 292 7.46 -16.74 -1.06
N LYS A 293 8.47 -15.94 -1.39
CA LYS A 293 8.94 -15.74 -2.77
C LYS A 293 10.20 -16.50 -3.08
N THR A 294 11.08 -16.65 -2.13
CA THR A 294 12.39 -17.32 -2.29
C THR A 294 12.76 -18.07 -1.01
N GLY A 295 13.80 -18.90 -1.08
CA GLY A 295 14.41 -19.57 0.06
C GLY A 295 13.46 -20.48 0.86
N ILE A 296 13.68 -20.58 2.13
CA ILE A 296 12.88 -21.38 3.07
C ILE A 296 11.42 -20.84 3.14
N GLU A 297 11.26 -19.52 3.08
CA GLU A 297 9.91 -18.93 3.05
C GLU A 297 9.07 -19.47 1.88
N TYR A 298 9.69 -19.72 0.72
CA TYR A 298 9.01 -20.32 -0.44
C TYR A 298 8.90 -21.84 -0.32
N SER A 299 9.98 -22.54 0.00
CA SER A 299 10.02 -24.01 -0.02
C SER A 299 9.17 -24.64 1.09
N ALA A 300 9.05 -23.96 2.23
CA ALA A 300 8.21 -24.38 3.38
C ALA A 300 6.91 -23.57 3.47
N GLU A 301 6.43 -22.99 2.35
CA GLU A 301 5.22 -22.15 2.34
C GLU A 301 4.00 -22.85 2.93
N LYS A 302 3.80 -24.13 2.60
CA LYS A 302 2.63 -24.91 3.07
C LYS A 302 2.62 -25.08 4.58
N GLU A 303 3.78 -25.32 5.17
CA GLU A 303 3.98 -25.50 6.60
C GLU A 303 3.88 -24.16 7.34
N LEU A 304 4.51 -23.14 6.78
CA LEU A 304 4.61 -21.83 7.41
C LEU A 304 3.31 -21.01 7.37
N ARG A 305 2.48 -21.13 6.32
CA ARG A 305 1.35 -20.23 6.06
C ARG A 305 0.28 -20.24 7.15
N GLY A 306 0.01 -21.40 7.77
CA GLY A 306 -1.15 -21.61 8.63
C GLY A 306 -2.49 -21.60 7.89
N THR A 307 -3.57 -21.70 8.63
CA THR A 307 -4.92 -21.73 8.09
C THR A 307 -5.68 -20.50 8.60
N PRO A 308 -6.12 -19.59 7.73
CA PRO A 308 -6.88 -18.41 8.15
C PRO A 308 -8.22 -18.83 8.75
N GLY A 309 -8.63 -18.13 9.79
CA GLY A 309 -9.97 -18.20 10.34
C GLY A 309 -10.94 -17.26 9.64
N TYR A 310 -12.18 -17.26 10.09
CA TYR A 310 -13.18 -16.30 9.66
C TYR A 310 -14.10 -15.89 10.78
N LYS A 311 -14.59 -14.67 10.69
CA LYS A 311 -15.62 -14.12 11.58
C LYS A 311 -16.80 -13.70 10.73
N LYS A 312 -17.94 -14.35 10.94
CA LYS A 312 -19.21 -14.01 10.33
C LYS A 312 -19.93 -13.03 11.23
N VAL A 313 -20.05 -11.80 10.78
CA VAL A 313 -20.68 -10.73 11.54
C VAL A 313 -21.97 -10.28 10.87
N GLU A 314 -22.98 -10.01 11.67
CA GLU A 314 -24.17 -9.31 11.27
C GLU A 314 -23.92 -7.82 11.40
N VAL A 315 -24.13 -7.07 10.32
CA VAL A 315 -23.96 -5.62 10.31
C VAL A 315 -25.26 -4.94 9.92
N ASP A 316 -25.45 -3.73 10.42
CA ASP A 316 -26.54 -2.85 10.00
C ASP A 316 -26.27 -2.25 8.61
N VAL A 317 -27.20 -1.45 8.09
CA VAL A 317 -27.07 -0.74 6.80
C VAL A 317 -25.93 0.28 6.79
N ARG A 318 -25.40 0.67 7.96
CA ARG A 318 -24.24 1.54 8.14
C ARG A 318 -22.96 0.75 8.35
N ARG A 319 -23.03 -0.61 8.33
CA ARG A 319 -21.95 -1.57 8.61
C ARG A 319 -21.41 -1.57 10.03
N ASN A 320 -22.12 -1.04 10.97
CA ASN A 320 -21.79 -1.28 12.38
C ASN A 320 -22.05 -2.75 12.70
N VAL A 321 -21.11 -3.39 13.38
CA VAL A 321 -21.26 -4.78 13.79
C VAL A 321 -22.31 -4.85 14.90
N ASN A 322 -23.45 -5.50 14.62
CA ASN A 322 -24.51 -5.71 15.60
C ASN A 322 -24.20 -6.92 16.49
N ARG A 323 -23.76 -8.01 15.87
CA ARG A 323 -23.33 -9.20 16.60
C ARG A 323 -22.43 -10.10 15.77
N ILE A 324 -21.65 -10.92 16.45
CA ILE A 324 -20.88 -12.00 15.86
C ILE A 324 -21.79 -13.23 15.82
N ILE A 325 -21.98 -13.81 14.64
CA ILE A 325 -22.80 -15.03 14.45
C ILE A 325 -21.96 -16.27 14.59
N GLU A 326 -20.78 -16.25 14.00
CA GLU A 326 -19.86 -17.38 13.98
C GLU A 326 -18.43 -16.85 13.97
N GLU A 327 -17.56 -17.50 14.70
CA GLU A 327 -16.13 -17.20 14.70
C GLU A 327 -15.35 -18.51 14.68
N VAL A 328 -14.57 -18.70 13.63
CA VAL A 328 -13.61 -19.80 13.51
C VAL A 328 -12.22 -19.20 13.66
N PRO A 329 -11.49 -19.55 14.71
CA PRO A 329 -10.16 -18.99 14.95
C PRO A 329 -9.18 -19.43 13.85
N ALA A 330 -8.20 -18.58 13.57
CA ALA A 330 -7.10 -18.93 12.70
C ALA A 330 -6.17 -19.93 13.38
N ILE A 331 -5.61 -20.85 12.60
CA ILE A 331 -4.60 -21.81 13.07
C ILE A 331 -3.25 -21.35 12.59
N PRO A 332 -2.30 -21.02 13.50
CA PRO A 332 -0.95 -20.62 13.11
C PRO A 332 -0.24 -21.69 12.27
N GLY A 333 0.69 -21.27 11.43
CA GLY A 333 1.57 -22.17 10.70
C GLY A 333 2.55 -22.90 11.62
N TYR A 334 3.10 -24.01 11.12
CA TYR A 334 4.12 -24.75 11.83
C TYR A 334 5.44 -23.99 11.84
N ASN A 335 6.17 -24.09 12.95
CA ASN A 335 7.52 -23.57 13.03
C ASN A 335 8.48 -24.48 12.26
N VAL A 336 9.48 -23.87 11.63
CA VAL A 336 10.54 -24.57 10.90
C VAL A 336 11.85 -24.35 11.67
N VAL A 337 12.54 -25.46 11.99
CA VAL A 337 13.87 -25.43 12.59
C VAL A 337 14.87 -25.83 11.53
N LEU A 338 15.84 -24.97 11.27
CA LEU A 338 16.89 -25.21 10.28
C LEU A 338 18.07 -25.93 10.93
N THR A 339 18.89 -26.52 10.09
CA THR A 339 20.19 -27.10 10.52
C THR A 339 21.26 -26.02 10.67
N LEU A 340 21.00 -24.78 10.19
CA LEU A 340 21.92 -23.65 10.33
C LEU A 340 22.18 -23.33 11.81
N ASP A 341 23.43 -23.00 12.09
CA ASP A 341 23.91 -22.42 13.33
C ASP A 341 24.22 -20.95 13.09
N MET A 342 23.39 -20.04 13.68
CA MET A 342 23.52 -18.62 13.40
C MET A 342 24.79 -17.97 13.89
N ASP A 343 25.46 -18.55 14.90
CA ASP A 343 26.76 -18.06 15.35
C ASP A 343 27.85 -18.45 14.35
N LEU A 344 27.83 -19.70 13.86
CA LEU A 344 28.73 -20.15 12.80
C LEU A 344 28.47 -19.39 11.49
N GLN A 345 27.21 -19.14 11.14
CA GLN A 345 26.81 -18.36 9.99
C GLN A 345 27.37 -16.94 10.04
N ARG A 346 27.30 -16.28 11.20
CA ARG A 346 27.86 -14.92 11.41
C ARG A 346 29.37 -14.92 11.18
N ILE A 347 30.07 -15.86 11.78
CA ILE A 347 31.53 -16.00 11.62
C ILE A 347 31.87 -16.23 10.13
N ALA A 348 31.09 -17.06 9.43
CA ALA A 348 31.31 -17.33 8.00
C ALA A 348 31.14 -16.07 7.16
N VAL A 349 30.07 -15.30 7.38
CA VAL A 349 29.78 -14.04 6.63
C VAL A 349 30.86 -13.00 6.90
N GLU A 350 31.18 -12.75 8.17
CA GLU A 350 32.18 -11.74 8.58
C GLU A 350 33.59 -12.11 8.06
N THR A 351 33.95 -13.38 8.17
CA THR A 351 35.25 -13.85 7.68
C THR A 351 35.33 -13.77 6.17
N LEU A 352 34.28 -14.18 5.44
CA LEU A 352 34.21 -14.08 3.99
C LEU A 352 34.39 -12.65 3.52
N LYS A 353 33.61 -11.72 4.08
CA LYS A 353 33.69 -10.29 3.77
C LYS A 353 35.09 -9.74 4.01
N LYS A 354 35.67 -10.04 5.18
CA LYS A 354 37.01 -9.60 5.53
C LYS A 354 38.07 -10.16 4.56
N ARG A 355 37.96 -11.44 4.19
CA ARG A 355 38.93 -12.06 3.28
C ARG A 355 38.86 -11.51 1.85
N ILE A 356 37.68 -11.25 1.35
CA ILE A 356 37.52 -10.58 0.05
C ILE A 356 38.17 -9.20 0.07
N GLU A 357 37.96 -8.42 1.13
CA GLU A 357 38.58 -7.09 1.25
C GLU A 357 40.11 -7.17 1.38
N GLU A 358 40.63 -8.12 2.14
CA GLU A 358 42.09 -8.38 2.23
C GLU A 358 42.66 -8.74 0.85
N ILE A 359 41.99 -9.61 0.08
CA ILE A 359 42.40 -9.99 -1.29
C ILE A 359 42.44 -8.78 -2.21
N ARG A 360 41.44 -7.91 -2.17
CA ARG A 360 41.38 -6.69 -2.98
C ARG A 360 42.48 -5.69 -2.66
N THR A 361 42.96 -5.68 -1.39
CA THR A 361 44.00 -4.75 -0.92
C THR A 361 45.43 -5.33 -1.01
N LEU A 362 45.54 -6.66 -1.21
CA LEU A 362 46.84 -7.31 -1.43
C LEU A 362 47.44 -6.84 -2.77
N GLY A 363 48.40 -5.92 -2.69
CA GLY A 363 49.22 -5.54 -3.82
C GLY A 363 50.14 -6.68 -4.26
N GLY A 364 50.34 -6.90 -5.53
CA GLY A 364 51.25 -7.92 -6.06
C GLY A 364 51.20 -8.01 -7.58
N PRO A 365 52.00 -8.89 -8.22
CA PRO A 365 51.99 -9.08 -9.67
C PRO A 365 50.66 -9.61 -10.20
N ASN A 366 49.83 -10.19 -9.32
CA ASN A 366 48.43 -10.57 -9.60
C ASN A 366 47.52 -9.59 -8.85
N ASN A 367 47.09 -8.58 -9.53
CA ASN A 367 46.18 -7.55 -9.01
C ASN A 367 44.74 -8.13 -8.93
N TYR A 368 44.29 -8.51 -7.73
CA TYR A 368 42.95 -9.07 -7.50
C TYR A 368 41.92 -7.98 -7.06
N GLN A 369 42.07 -6.75 -7.55
CA GLN A 369 41.18 -5.64 -7.18
C GLN A 369 39.76 -5.87 -7.63
N ASP A 370 39.53 -6.80 -8.55
CA ASP A 370 38.24 -7.25 -9.05
C ASP A 370 37.56 -8.31 -8.17
N ALA A 371 38.24 -8.83 -7.14
CA ALA A 371 37.63 -9.77 -6.20
C ALA A 371 36.47 -9.12 -5.47
N SER A 372 35.24 -9.45 -5.86
CA SER A 372 34.02 -8.81 -5.34
C SER A 372 33.00 -9.79 -4.77
N ALA A 373 33.19 -11.10 -4.99
CA ALA A 373 32.23 -12.11 -4.59
C ALA A 373 32.90 -13.36 -4.02
N GLY A 374 32.17 -14.09 -3.18
CA GLY A 374 32.62 -15.37 -2.65
C GLY A 374 31.47 -16.10 -1.95
N ALA A 375 31.67 -17.38 -1.70
CA ALA A 375 30.74 -18.21 -0.93
C ALA A 375 31.47 -19.16 0.01
N VAL A 376 30.82 -19.49 1.12
CA VAL A 376 31.27 -20.47 2.12
C VAL A 376 30.11 -21.38 2.46
N VAL A 377 30.37 -22.69 2.50
CA VAL A 377 29.44 -23.70 2.99
C VAL A 377 30.13 -24.58 4.00
N ALA A 378 29.52 -24.74 5.17
CA ALA A 378 29.97 -25.68 6.23
C ALA A 378 28.93 -26.80 6.34
N ILE A 379 29.40 -28.06 6.24
CA ILE A 379 28.56 -29.26 6.28
C ILE A 379 29.09 -30.19 7.35
N ASP A 380 28.21 -30.73 8.22
CA ASP A 380 28.55 -31.80 9.14
C ASP A 380 28.71 -33.10 8.32
N VAL A 381 29.92 -33.63 8.31
CA VAL A 381 30.28 -34.82 7.53
C VAL A 381 29.61 -36.11 8.02
N ASN A 382 29.10 -36.12 9.27
CA ASN A 382 28.51 -37.31 9.88
C ASN A 382 27.04 -37.51 9.44
N ASN A 383 26.30 -36.41 9.22
CA ASN A 383 24.86 -36.46 8.94
C ASN A 383 24.44 -35.65 7.70
N GLY A 384 25.35 -34.89 7.10
CA GLY A 384 25.09 -34.08 5.91
C GLY A 384 24.36 -32.77 6.18
N GLU A 385 24.17 -32.37 7.43
CA GLU A 385 23.52 -31.11 7.79
C GLU A 385 24.35 -29.91 7.36
N ILE A 386 23.70 -28.91 6.74
CA ILE A 386 24.32 -27.63 6.43
C ILE A 386 24.29 -26.76 7.69
N LEU A 387 25.45 -26.48 8.22
CA LEU A 387 25.61 -25.67 9.43
C LEU A 387 25.76 -24.17 9.16
N ALA A 388 26.38 -23.83 8.03
CA ALA A 388 26.46 -22.45 7.55
C ALA A 388 26.50 -22.41 6.03
N MET A 389 25.87 -21.38 5.46
CA MET A 389 25.86 -21.11 4.01
C MET A 389 25.89 -19.58 3.83
N ALA A 390 27.07 -19.05 3.54
CA ALA A 390 27.31 -17.62 3.40
C ALA A 390 27.64 -17.25 1.96
N SER A 391 27.16 -16.14 1.51
CA SER A 391 27.50 -15.53 0.22
C SER A 391 27.80 -14.05 0.39
N HIS A 392 28.74 -13.55 -0.39
CA HIS A 392 29.05 -12.13 -0.48
C HIS A 392 29.14 -11.71 -1.95
N PRO A 393 28.52 -10.58 -2.38
CA PRO A 393 27.66 -9.71 -1.58
C PRO A 393 26.35 -10.41 -1.18
N GLY A 394 25.83 -10.01 -0.03
CA GLY A 394 24.48 -10.33 0.42
C GLY A 394 23.47 -9.35 -0.14
N TYR A 395 22.20 -9.56 0.18
CA TYR A 395 21.12 -8.57 0.00
C TYR A 395 20.34 -8.43 1.32
N ASP A 396 19.81 -7.22 1.55
CA ASP A 396 19.01 -6.87 2.72
C ASP A 396 17.51 -7.07 2.45
#